data_53f22e1cd77c60ad06dea2292255fc47
#
_entry.id   53f22e1cd77c60ad06dea2292255fc47
#
_cell.length_a   1.000
_cell.length_b   1.000
_cell.length_c   1.000
_cell.angle_alpha   90.00
_cell.angle_beta   90.00
_cell.angle_gamma   90.00
#
_symmetry.space_group_name_H-M   'P 1'
#
loop_
_entity.id
_entity.type
_entity.pdbx_description
1 polymer ?
#
loop_
_entity_poly.entity_id
_entity_poly.type
_entity_poly.pdbx_seq_one_letter_code
_entity_poly.pdbx_strand_id
1 'polypeptide(L)'
;MKTVFVAFLAAAMTIPPASSAPKEEKATKWKITGQLEEACSCNAACPCWFDSKPTRMTCGGNQVLFIQKGNYGNVKLDGLAVANYAESPEDQTMMDSFGKWKFSTNYIDEKANPEQRKALEAIAAVVLPSNNASSNFKTAYVPITRKIEGKDHIITIGTVATFTGHLVEGGLGGSSKITDPPGADPIHHQYTQGKTTKMTYTDSAQNWDWKDTNYMLGTFTVDSDQYKKYAAGLAQKMAAQEKAEGTEKK
;
A
#
# COMPACT_ATOMS: atom_id res chain seq x y z
N MET A 1 41.05 51.87 58.38
CA MET A 1 40.21 50.70 58.44
C MET A 1 38.91 51.00 57.66
N LYS A 2 38.78 50.43 56.41
CA LYS A 2 37.60 50.61 55.58
C LYS A 2 36.94 49.23 55.46
N THR A 3 35.75 49.10 56.03
CA THR A 3 34.96 47.90 56.04
C THR A 3 34.15 47.84 54.74
N VAL A 4 34.33 46.79 53.94
CA VAL A 4 33.57 46.54 52.68
C VAL A 4 32.43 45.56 53.03
N PHE A 5 31.18 46.01 52.83
CA PHE A 5 30.01 45.17 52.92
C PHE A 5 29.79 44.49 51.55
N VAL A 6 29.84 43.17 51.51
CA VAL A 6 29.47 42.36 50.32
C VAL A 6 28.00 41.97 50.49
N ALA A 7 27.17 42.47 49.61
CA ALA A 7 25.75 42.08 49.53
C ALA A 7 25.60 40.83 48.65
N PHE A 8 25.14 39.73 49.19
CA PHE A 8 24.75 38.51 48.45
C PHE A 8 23.38 38.71 47.81
N LEU A 9 23.31 38.74 46.50
CA LEU A 9 22.08 38.72 45.72
C LEU A 9 21.66 37.26 45.50
N ALA A 10 20.60 36.80 46.13
CA ALA A 10 20.02 35.49 45.90
C ALA A 10 19.14 35.54 44.63
N ALA A 11 19.63 34.95 43.54
CA ALA A 11 18.83 34.76 42.31
C ALA A 11 17.86 33.59 42.48
N ALA A 12 16.56 33.90 42.57
CA ALA A 12 15.50 32.89 42.52
C ALA A 12 15.38 32.32 41.12
N MET A 13 15.81 31.07 40.92
CA MET A 13 15.58 30.32 39.66
C MET A 13 14.11 29.89 39.60
N THR A 14 13.34 30.54 38.76
CA THR A 14 11.98 30.10 38.40
C THR A 14 12.10 28.91 37.43
N ILE A 15 11.74 27.73 37.91
CA ILE A 15 11.63 26.52 37.08
C ILE A 15 10.39 26.69 36.20
N PRO A 16 10.48 26.63 34.83
CA PRO A 16 9.29 26.69 34.00
C PRO A 16 8.44 25.42 34.21
N PRO A 17 7.11 25.53 34.11
CA PRO A 17 6.23 24.36 34.26
C PRO A 17 6.54 23.31 33.19
N ALA A 18 6.60 22.06 33.60
CA ALA A 18 6.82 20.91 32.75
C ALA A 18 5.79 20.91 31.61
N SER A 19 6.28 20.96 30.39
CA SER A 19 5.47 20.79 29.19
C SER A 19 4.74 19.44 29.26
N SER A 20 3.41 19.47 29.27
CA SER A 20 2.61 18.25 29.18
C SER A 20 2.97 17.48 27.94
N ALA A 21 3.36 16.23 28.10
CA ALA A 21 3.61 15.32 26.98
C ALA A 21 2.39 15.34 26.03
N PRO A 22 2.60 15.29 24.69
CA PRO A 22 1.51 15.24 23.72
C PRO A 22 0.61 14.05 24.07
N LYS A 23 -0.68 14.29 24.23
CA LYS A 23 -1.68 13.21 24.32
C LYS A 23 -1.55 12.39 23.05
N GLU A 24 -1.26 11.12 23.18
CA GLU A 24 -1.29 10.15 22.08
C GLU A 24 -2.69 10.20 21.45
N GLU A 25 -2.79 10.82 20.26
CA GLU A 25 -4.04 10.93 19.53
C GLU A 25 -4.45 9.52 19.10
N LYS A 26 -5.53 9.03 19.64
CA LYS A 26 -6.03 7.68 19.37
C LYS A 26 -6.27 7.54 17.87
N ALA A 27 -5.49 6.70 17.18
CA ALA A 27 -5.64 6.47 15.75
C ALA A 27 -7.10 6.15 15.39
N THR A 28 -7.63 6.80 14.38
CA THR A 28 -9.01 6.64 13.95
C THR A 28 -9.26 5.21 13.50
N LYS A 29 -10.29 4.57 14.04
CA LYS A 29 -10.69 3.22 13.63
C LYS A 29 -11.35 3.26 12.25
N TRP A 30 -11.01 2.27 11.42
CA TRP A 30 -11.60 2.09 10.11
C TRP A 30 -11.83 0.61 9.79
N LYS A 31 -12.78 0.37 8.90
CA LYS A 31 -13.05 -0.95 8.33
C LYS A 31 -13.51 -0.81 6.89
N ILE A 32 -12.99 -1.64 6.00
CA ILE A 32 -13.38 -1.69 4.59
C ILE A 32 -13.60 -3.13 4.13
N THR A 33 -14.60 -3.31 3.28
CA THR A 33 -14.92 -4.57 2.58
C THR A 33 -15.04 -4.26 1.10
N GLY A 34 -14.44 -5.08 0.26
CA GLY A 34 -14.47 -4.84 -1.19
C GLY A 34 -13.73 -5.87 -2.00
N GLN A 35 -13.32 -5.44 -3.18
CA GLN A 35 -12.56 -6.25 -4.14
C GLN A 35 -11.25 -5.54 -4.49
N LEU A 36 -10.20 -6.36 -4.59
CA LEU A 36 -8.88 -5.97 -5.06
C LEU A 36 -8.74 -6.43 -6.52
N GLU A 37 -8.33 -5.53 -7.38
CA GLU A 37 -7.90 -5.78 -8.75
C GLU A 37 -6.42 -5.44 -8.84
N GLU A 38 -5.59 -6.40 -9.23
CA GLU A 38 -4.15 -6.20 -9.32
C GLU A 38 -3.62 -6.71 -10.66
N ALA A 39 -2.83 -5.86 -11.33
CA ALA A 39 -2.06 -6.24 -12.52
C ALA A 39 -0.57 -5.94 -12.26
N CYS A 40 0.32 -6.87 -12.59
CA CYS A 40 1.74 -6.66 -12.44
C CYS A 40 2.54 -7.18 -13.66
N SER A 41 3.77 -6.68 -13.81
CA SER A 41 4.64 -6.97 -14.95
C SER A 41 5.16 -8.42 -15.01
N CYS A 42 5.12 -9.14 -13.90
CA CYS A 42 5.59 -10.52 -13.82
C CYS A 42 4.68 -11.49 -14.58
N ASN A 43 5.17 -12.70 -14.85
CA ASN A 43 4.34 -13.78 -15.37
C ASN A 43 3.33 -14.25 -14.31
N ALA A 44 2.22 -14.80 -14.76
CA ALA A 44 1.26 -15.48 -13.88
C ALA A 44 1.77 -16.92 -13.53
N ALA A 45 1.67 -17.36 -12.28
CA ALA A 45 1.30 -16.66 -11.09
C ALA A 45 2.48 -15.80 -10.61
N CYS A 46 2.22 -14.65 -9.99
CA CYS A 46 3.27 -13.71 -9.63
C CYS A 46 4.33 -14.34 -8.71
N PRO A 47 5.61 -14.47 -9.11
CA PRO A 47 6.63 -15.13 -8.32
C PRO A 47 6.94 -14.38 -7.00
N CYS A 48 6.72 -13.06 -6.96
CA CYS A 48 6.96 -12.25 -5.76
C CYS A 48 6.11 -12.69 -4.56
N TRP A 49 4.92 -13.23 -4.79
CA TRP A 49 4.07 -13.80 -3.74
C TRP A 49 4.61 -15.13 -3.16
N PHE A 50 5.58 -15.74 -3.83
CA PHE A 50 6.22 -17.00 -3.47
C PHE A 50 7.71 -16.82 -3.16
N ASP A 51 8.11 -15.67 -2.63
CA ASP A 51 9.48 -15.32 -2.24
C ASP A 51 10.49 -15.52 -3.38
N SER A 52 10.06 -15.30 -4.64
CA SER A 52 10.87 -15.49 -5.83
C SER A 52 11.04 -14.18 -6.58
N LYS A 53 12.18 -14.00 -7.25
CA LYS A 53 12.54 -12.79 -7.99
C LYS A 53 11.56 -12.49 -9.13
N PRO A 54 11.40 -11.20 -9.49
CA PRO A 54 10.58 -10.78 -10.62
C PRO A 54 11.03 -11.43 -11.94
N THR A 55 10.07 -11.84 -12.78
CA THR A 55 10.40 -12.46 -14.07
C THR A 55 10.89 -11.46 -15.13
N ARG A 56 10.76 -10.16 -14.90
CA ARG A 56 11.11 -9.08 -15.84
C ARG A 56 12.04 -8.04 -15.21
N MET A 57 13.02 -8.49 -14.43
CA MET A 57 14.00 -7.64 -13.73
C MET A 57 13.39 -6.76 -12.64
N THR A 58 12.22 -6.15 -12.85
CA THR A 58 11.51 -5.32 -11.88
C THR A 58 10.11 -5.89 -11.61
N CYS A 59 9.60 -5.62 -10.42
CA CYS A 59 8.20 -5.80 -10.08
C CYS A 59 7.50 -4.44 -10.23
N GLY A 60 6.88 -4.20 -11.37
CA GLY A 60 6.03 -3.05 -11.60
C GLY A 60 4.57 -3.48 -11.59
N GLY A 61 3.68 -2.69 -11.02
CA GLY A 61 2.27 -3.06 -10.97
C GLY A 61 1.38 -2.04 -10.30
N ASN A 62 0.13 -2.43 -10.20
CA ASN A 62 -0.89 -1.67 -9.50
C ASN A 62 -1.70 -2.55 -8.56
N GLN A 63 -2.37 -1.89 -7.61
CA GLN A 63 -3.41 -2.45 -6.76
C GLN A 63 -4.58 -1.46 -6.75
N VAL A 64 -5.78 -1.92 -7.06
CA VAL A 64 -6.99 -1.09 -7.08
C VAL A 64 -8.02 -1.69 -6.13
N LEU A 65 -8.35 -0.94 -5.08
CA LEU A 65 -9.35 -1.32 -4.10
C LEU A 65 -10.69 -0.68 -4.47
N PHE A 66 -11.69 -1.49 -4.79
CA PHE A 66 -13.08 -1.08 -4.95
C PHE A 66 -13.82 -1.35 -3.64
N ILE A 67 -14.09 -0.31 -2.87
CA ILE A 67 -14.73 -0.39 -1.55
C ILE A 67 -16.25 -0.54 -1.74
N GLN A 68 -16.78 -1.72 -1.45
CA GLN A 68 -18.23 -1.97 -1.48
C GLN A 68 -18.92 -1.40 -0.24
N LYS A 69 -18.28 -1.54 0.91
CA LYS A 69 -18.73 -1.00 2.19
C LYS A 69 -17.55 -0.61 3.06
N GLY A 70 -17.58 0.58 3.64
CA GLY A 70 -16.47 1.01 4.48
C GLY A 70 -16.74 2.26 5.28
N ASN A 71 -15.94 2.44 6.32
CA ASN A 71 -15.92 3.65 7.13
C ASN A 71 -14.52 3.95 7.68
N TYR A 72 -14.23 5.22 7.86
CA TYR A 72 -13.10 5.75 8.61
C TYR A 72 -13.65 6.68 9.70
N GLY A 73 -13.64 6.21 10.95
CA GLY A 73 -14.45 6.85 11.98
C GLY A 73 -15.92 6.91 11.55
N ASN A 74 -16.46 8.12 11.47
CA ASN A 74 -17.85 8.37 11.02
C ASN A 74 -17.96 8.65 9.51
N VAL A 75 -16.84 8.72 8.78
CA VAL A 75 -16.83 9.00 7.33
C VAL A 75 -17.13 7.72 6.55
N LYS A 76 -18.22 7.71 5.78
CA LYS A 76 -18.59 6.59 4.91
C LYS A 76 -17.80 6.59 3.62
N LEU A 77 -17.37 5.39 3.18
CA LEU A 77 -16.51 5.18 2.01
C LEU A 77 -17.13 4.26 0.96
N ASP A 78 -18.42 3.93 1.11
CA ASP A 78 -19.13 3.00 0.23
C ASP A 78 -19.11 3.48 -1.22
N GLY A 79 -18.76 2.60 -2.15
CA GLY A 79 -18.74 2.88 -3.59
C GLY A 79 -17.55 3.69 -4.10
N LEU A 80 -16.59 4.00 -3.23
CA LEU A 80 -15.35 4.68 -3.58
C LEU A 80 -14.24 3.69 -3.93
N ALA A 81 -13.22 4.19 -4.63
CA ALA A 81 -12.04 3.41 -4.98
C ALA A 81 -10.75 4.16 -4.69
N VAL A 82 -9.68 3.40 -4.51
CA VAL A 82 -8.31 3.90 -4.40
C VAL A 82 -7.38 2.94 -5.14
N ALA A 83 -6.38 3.49 -5.85
CA ALA A 83 -5.38 2.73 -6.57
C ALA A 83 -3.97 3.16 -6.15
N ASN A 84 -3.03 2.22 -6.18
CA ASN A 84 -1.61 2.48 -6.09
C ASN A 84 -0.90 1.90 -7.31
N TYR A 85 0.08 2.63 -7.84
CA TYR A 85 1.00 2.22 -8.90
C TYR A 85 2.42 2.37 -8.38
N ALA A 86 3.23 1.33 -8.51
CA ALA A 86 4.60 1.34 -7.99
C ALA A 86 5.51 0.41 -8.79
N GLU A 87 6.83 0.61 -8.68
CA GLU A 87 7.84 -0.26 -9.28
C GLU A 87 9.04 -0.44 -8.34
N SER A 88 9.47 -1.71 -8.18
CA SER A 88 10.67 -2.06 -7.42
C SER A 88 11.95 -1.66 -8.16
N PRO A 89 13.10 -1.53 -7.47
CA PRO A 89 14.40 -1.62 -8.10
C PRO A 89 14.60 -2.93 -8.87
N GLU A 90 15.62 -2.98 -9.73
CA GLU A 90 15.95 -4.19 -10.47
C GLU A 90 16.34 -5.34 -9.55
N ASP A 91 15.96 -6.55 -9.94
CA ASP A 91 16.27 -7.81 -9.26
C ASP A 91 15.76 -7.93 -7.81
N GLN A 92 14.78 -7.10 -7.44
CA GLN A 92 14.16 -7.07 -6.11
C GLN A 92 12.65 -7.21 -6.21
N THR A 93 12.05 -7.91 -5.24
CA THR A 93 10.59 -7.90 -5.08
C THR A 93 10.13 -6.56 -4.46
N MET A 94 8.82 -6.30 -4.48
CA MET A 94 8.25 -5.14 -3.79
C MET A 94 8.50 -5.21 -2.27
N MET A 95 8.49 -6.42 -1.68
CA MET A 95 8.72 -6.62 -0.25
C MET A 95 10.20 -6.41 0.11
N ASP A 96 11.14 -6.98 -0.64
CA ASP A 96 12.58 -6.83 -0.38
C ASP A 96 13.04 -5.37 -0.48
N SER A 97 12.37 -4.60 -1.33
CA SER A 97 12.68 -3.19 -1.59
C SER A 97 11.71 -2.22 -0.92
N PHE A 98 10.95 -2.67 0.07
CA PHE A 98 9.99 -1.80 0.77
C PHE A 98 10.66 -0.51 1.27
N GLY A 99 10.06 0.63 0.93
CA GLY A 99 10.62 1.95 1.22
C GLY A 99 11.73 2.43 0.25
N LYS A 100 12.12 1.63 -0.77
CA LYS A 100 13.17 1.95 -1.75
C LYS A 100 12.68 1.86 -3.20
N TRP A 101 11.37 1.91 -3.44
CA TRP A 101 10.80 1.79 -4.78
C TRP A 101 11.19 2.97 -5.67
N LYS A 102 11.28 2.74 -6.98
CA LYS A 102 11.59 3.76 -7.98
C LYS A 102 10.56 4.89 -7.97
N PHE A 103 9.28 4.55 -7.80
CA PHE A 103 8.18 5.47 -7.60
C PHE A 103 7.02 4.78 -6.88
N SER A 104 6.10 5.59 -6.34
CA SER A 104 4.80 5.15 -5.86
C SER A 104 3.79 6.28 -6.05
N THR A 105 2.66 6.00 -6.69
CA THR A 105 1.61 6.98 -6.94
C THR A 105 0.28 6.44 -6.49
N ASN A 106 -0.40 7.18 -5.62
CA ASN A 106 -1.77 6.89 -5.21
C ASN A 106 -2.76 7.69 -6.05
N TYR A 107 -3.80 7.04 -6.51
CA TYR A 107 -4.96 7.65 -7.16
C TYR A 107 -6.17 7.44 -6.27
N ILE A 108 -6.84 8.54 -5.93
CA ILE A 108 -8.06 8.56 -5.11
C ILE A 108 -9.23 8.89 -6.04
N ASP A 109 -10.34 8.17 -5.89
CA ASP A 109 -11.55 8.43 -6.68
C ASP A 109 -11.99 9.88 -6.53
N GLU A 110 -12.10 10.60 -7.62
CA GLU A 110 -12.48 12.02 -7.65
C GLU A 110 -13.88 12.30 -7.10
N LYS A 111 -14.77 11.27 -7.08
CA LYS A 111 -16.10 11.36 -6.48
C LYS A 111 -16.05 11.57 -4.97
N ALA A 112 -14.92 11.25 -4.32
CA ALA A 112 -14.74 11.43 -2.89
C ALA A 112 -14.78 12.93 -2.52
N ASN A 113 -15.59 13.27 -1.53
CA ASN A 113 -15.57 14.61 -0.95
C ASN A 113 -14.28 14.85 -0.12
N PRO A 114 -13.99 16.07 0.34
CA PRO A 114 -12.73 16.36 1.04
C PRO A 114 -12.46 15.52 2.29
N GLU A 115 -13.50 15.14 3.07
CA GLU A 115 -13.34 14.28 4.25
C GLU A 115 -13.05 12.82 3.84
N GLN A 116 -13.75 12.33 2.81
CA GLN A 116 -13.54 11.00 2.24
C GLN A 116 -12.15 10.88 1.61
N ARG A 117 -11.65 11.93 0.93
CA ARG A 117 -10.27 11.96 0.38
C ARG A 117 -9.24 11.75 1.48
N LYS A 118 -9.31 12.52 2.57
CA LYS A 118 -8.41 12.36 3.73
C LYS A 118 -8.49 10.96 4.33
N ALA A 119 -9.70 10.40 4.45
CA ALA A 119 -9.89 9.06 4.96
C ALA A 119 -9.28 7.99 4.03
N LEU A 120 -9.47 8.12 2.71
CA LEU A 120 -8.89 7.19 1.72
C LEU A 120 -7.37 7.30 1.66
N GLU A 121 -6.80 8.51 1.77
CA GLU A 121 -5.35 8.71 1.88
C GLU A 121 -4.77 8.03 3.11
N ALA A 122 -5.43 8.19 4.27
CA ALA A 122 -5.01 7.55 5.51
C ALA A 122 -5.09 6.01 5.43
N ILE A 123 -6.12 5.46 4.79
CA ILE A 123 -6.23 4.01 4.55
C ILE A 123 -5.17 3.55 3.55
N ALA A 124 -5.00 4.25 2.44
CA ALA A 124 -4.01 3.91 1.42
C ALA A 124 -2.59 3.87 2.00
N ALA A 125 -2.25 4.82 2.86
CA ALA A 125 -0.94 4.85 3.53
C ALA A 125 -0.65 3.60 4.39
N VAL A 126 -1.69 2.87 4.79
CA VAL A 126 -1.58 1.66 5.64
C VAL A 126 -1.71 0.38 4.82
N VAL A 127 -2.64 0.36 3.86
CA VAL A 127 -3.11 -0.85 3.16
C VAL A 127 -2.41 -1.06 1.83
N LEU A 128 -2.09 0.01 1.12
CA LEU A 128 -1.40 -0.05 -0.16
C LEU A 128 0.08 0.22 0.03
N PRO A 129 0.95 -0.52 -0.66
CA PRO A 129 2.36 -0.25 -0.63
C PRO A 129 2.59 1.21 -1.02
N SER A 130 3.16 1.99 -0.14
CA SER A 130 3.52 3.37 -0.44
C SER A 130 4.89 3.67 0.12
N ASN A 131 5.73 4.28 -0.70
CA ASN A 131 7.01 4.78 -0.25
C ASN A 131 6.87 6.28 0.10
N ASN A 132 6.16 6.56 1.20
CA ASN A 132 5.92 7.93 1.66
C ASN A 132 7.21 8.72 1.95
N ALA A 133 8.36 8.04 2.10
CA ALA A 133 9.65 8.67 2.28
C ALA A 133 10.38 8.98 0.96
N SER A 134 9.85 8.51 -0.18
CA SER A 134 10.44 8.77 -1.50
C SER A 134 10.05 10.14 -2.03
N SER A 135 11.01 10.85 -2.62
CA SER A 135 10.75 12.05 -3.42
C SER A 135 9.84 11.80 -4.62
N ASN A 136 9.66 10.55 -5.03
CA ASN A 136 8.84 10.11 -6.16
C ASN A 136 7.44 9.63 -5.75
N PHE A 137 7.01 9.90 -4.51
CA PHE A 137 5.64 9.65 -4.07
C PHE A 137 4.71 10.81 -4.45
N LYS A 138 3.56 10.49 -5.01
CA LYS A 138 2.52 11.49 -5.25
C LYS A 138 1.10 10.91 -5.04
N THR A 139 0.14 11.79 -4.79
CA THR A 139 -1.30 11.48 -4.78
C THR A 139 -2.02 12.34 -5.82
N ALA A 140 -2.95 11.74 -6.56
CA ALA A 140 -3.80 12.43 -7.52
C ALA A 140 -5.27 12.02 -7.34
N TYR A 141 -6.19 12.88 -7.74
CA TYR A 141 -7.64 12.64 -7.69
C TYR A 141 -8.16 12.52 -9.12
N VAL A 142 -8.64 11.33 -9.47
CA VAL A 142 -9.06 10.99 -10.84
C VAL A 142 -10.29 10.08 -10.81
N PRO A 143 -11.09 10.01 -11.90
CA PRO A 143 -12.10 8.97 -11.99
C PRO A 143 -11.47 7.58 -11.98
N ILE A 144 -12.00 6.69 -11.13
CA ILE A 144 -11.63 5.28 -11.10
C ILE A 144 -12.85 4.47 -11.45
N THR A 145 -12.77 3.72 -12.55
CA THR A 145 -13.91 2.96 -13.06
C THR A 145 -13.56 1.50 -13.31
N ARG A 146 -14.58 0.65 -13.22
CA ARG A 146 -14.48 -0.78 -13.55
C ARG A 146 -15.68 -1.20 -14.39
N LYS A 147 -15.41 -1.93 -15.48
CA LYS A 147 -16.40 -2.64 -16.29
C LYS A 147 -16.08 -4.13 -16.27
N ILE A 148 -17.10 -4.97 -16.04
CA ILE A 148 -16.94 -6.43 -16.02
C ILE A 148 -17.73 -7.01 -17.20
N GLU A 149 -17.04 -7.78 -18.05
CA GLU A 149 -17.59 -8.44 -19.22
C GLU A 149 -17.21 -9.95 -19.19
N GLY A 150 -18.06 -10.75 -18.57
CA GLY A 150 -17.78 -12.17 -18.35
C GLY A 150 -16.57 -12.39 -17.45
N LYS A 151 -15.46 -12.91 -18.01
CA LYS A 151 -14.18 -13.12 -17.32
C LYS A 151 -13.24 -11.92 -17.44
N ASP A 152 -13.59 -10.90 -18.21
CA ASP A 152 -12.79 -9.71 -18.43
C ASP A 152 -13.19 -8.59 -17.47
N HIS A 153 -12.22 -8.08 -16.75
CA HIS A 153 -12.34 -6.93 -15.86
C HIS A 153 -11.52 -5.78 -16.47
N ILE A 154 -12.20 -4.73 -16.89
CA ILE A 154 -11.59 -3.55 -17.52
C ILE A 154 -11.58 -2.44 -16.48
N ILE A 155 -10.40 -2.00 -16.06
CA ILE A 155 -10.19 -0.97 -15.06
C ILE A 155 -9.53 0.24 -15.71
N THR A 156 -10.07 1.44 -15.43
CA THR A 156 -9.54 2.70 -15.94
C THR A 156 -9.31 3.68 -14.82
N ILE A 157 -8.13 4.29 -14.79
CA ILE A 157 -7.68 5.28 -13.81
C ILE A 157 -7.46 6.61 -14.56
N GLY A 158 -8.44 7.49 -14.50
CA GLY A 158 -8.41 8.76 -15.24
C GLY A 158 -8.04 8.57 -16.71
N THR A 159 -7.08 9.36 -17.17
CA THR A 159 -6.47 9.25 -18.50
C THR A 159 -5.10 8.60 -18.47
N VAL A 160 -4.63 8.19 -17.27
CA VAL A 160 -3.24 7.76 -17.06
C VAL A 160 -3.05 6.26 -17.18
N ALA A 161 -4.09 5.46 -16.89
CA ALA A 161 -3.96 4.01 -16.97
C ALA A 161 -5.24 3.31 -17.38
N THR A 162 -5.07 2.19 -18.10
CA THR A 162 -6.12 1.21 -18.33
C THR A 162 -5.50 -0.19 -18.31
N PHE A 163 -6.16 -1.14 -17.64
CA PHE A 163 -5.79 -2.53 -17.76
C PHE A 163 -7.02 -3.43 -17.88
N THR A 164 -6.83 -4.57 -18.53
CA THR A 164 -7.82 -5.64 -18.65
C THR A 164 -7.26 -6.91 -18.06
N GLY A 165 -7.87 -7.38 -16.97
CA GLY A 165 -7.61 -8.67 -16.36
C GLY A 165 -8.59 -9.71 -16.89
N HIS A 166 -8.11 -10.86 -17.37
CA HIS A 166 -8.90 -12.01 -17.78
C HIS A 166 -8.74 -13.14 -16.78
N LEU A 167 -9.82 -13.56 -16.12
CA LEU A 167 -9.81 -14.65 -15.14
C LEU A 167 -9.60 -16.01 -15.84
N VAL A 168 -8.57 -16.76 -15.40
CA VAL A 168 -8.29 -18.07 -15.97
C VAL A 168 -9.13 -19.16 -15.31
N GLU A 169 -9.46 -20.17 -16.11
CA GLU A 169 -10.17 -21.36 -15.64
C GLU A 169 -9.17 -22.37 -15.06
N GLY A 170 -9.56 -23.05 -13.99
CA GLY A 170 -8.81 -24.19 -13.46
C GLY A 170 -8.86 -25.40 -14.40
N GLY A 171 -7.80 -26.20 -14.42
CA GLY A 171 -7.70 -27.36 -15.33
C GLY A 171 -8.80 -28.43 -15.15
N LEU A 172 -9.47 -28.44 -14.02
CA LEU A 172 -10.64 -29.31 -13.73
C LEU A 172 -11.97 -28.54 -13.72
N GLY A 173 -11.98 -27.34 -14.31
CA GLY A 173 -13.08 -26.38 -14.27
C GLY A 173 -13.06 -25.47 -13.04
N GLY A 174 -13.95 -24.46 -13.03
CA GLY A 174 -14.02 -23.48 -11.97
C GLY A 174 -12.91 -22.43 -12.01
N SER A 175 -12.69 -21.73 -10.90
CA SER A 175 -11.69 -20.66 -10.78
C SER A 175 -10.36 -21.19 -10.27
N SER A 176 -9.26 -20.73 -10.86
CA SER A 176 -7.91 -20.98 -10.32
C SER A 176 -7.67 -20.04 -9.13
N LYS A 177 -7.58 -20.59 -7.91
CA LYS A 177 -7.43 -19.81 -6.66
C LYS A 177 -6.09 -20.08 -6.00
N ILE A 178 -5.53 -19.03 -5.39
CA ILE A 178 -4.36 -19.09 -4.53
C ILE A 178 -4.78 -18.57 -3.16
N THR A 179 -4.37 -19.29 -2.10
CA THR A 179 -4.73 -18.97 -0.71
C THR A 179 -3.46 -18.97 0.14
N ASP A 180 -3.32 -17.95 0.96
CA ASP A 180 -2.22 -17.73 1.90
C ASP A 180 -0.82 -17.99 1.31
N PRO A 181 -0.44 -17.31 0.18
CA PRO A 181 0.92 -17.40 -0.32
C PRO A 181 1.91 -16.80 0.70
N PRO A 182 3.21 -17.14 0.64
CA PRO A 182 4.22 -16.63 1.59
C PRO A 182 4.25 -15.11 1.77
N GLY A 183 4.01 -14.36 0.69
CA GLY A 183 3.94 -12.89 0.70
C GLY A 183 2.56 -12.32 1.09
N ALA A 184 1.61 -13.13 1.55
CA ALA A 184 0.25 -12.67 1.85
C ALA A 184 0.21 -11.58 2.93
N ASP A 185 -0.63 -10.60 2.69
CA ASP A 185 -1.06 -9.58 3.64
C ASP A 185 -2.60 -9.64 3.84
N PRO A 186 -3.19 -8.82 4.72
CA PRO A 186 -4.63 -8.90 4.99
C PRO A 186 -5.57 -8.71 3.80
N ILE A 187 -5.14 -8.04 2.70
CA ILE A 187 -5.94 -7.92 1.47
C ILE A 187 -5.58 -8.95 0.39
N HIS A 188 -4.40 -9.58 0.49
CA HIS A 188 -3.89 -10.56 -0.48
C HIS A 188 -3.88 -12.00 0.05
N HIS A 189 -4.61 -12.30 1.13
CA HIS A 189 -4.66 -13.65 1.70
C HIS A 189 -5.33 -14.69 0.78
N GLN A 190 -6.19 -14.24 -0.15
CA GLN A 190 -6.85 -15.10 -1.14
C GLN A 190 -7.17 -14.33 -2.41
N TYR A 191 -6.86 -14.92 -3.56
CA TYR A 191 -7.22 -14.35 -4.85
C TYR A 191 -7.50 -15.41 -5.92
N THR A 192 -8.29 -15.00 -6.92
CA THR A 192 -8.50 -15.74 -8.16
C THR A 192 -7.46 -15.28 -9.16
N GLN A 193 -6.76 -16.25 -9.75
CA GLN A 193 -5.72 -16.00 -10.73
C GLN A 193 -6.32 -15.62 -12.09
N GLY A 194 -5.67 -14.70 -12.77
CA GLY A 194 -5.96 -14.29 -14.13
C GLY A 194 -4.68 -13.94 -14.89
N LYS A 195 -4.86 -13.39 -16.08
CA LYS A 195 -3.82 -12.77 -16.90
C LYS A 195 -4.22 -11.36 -17.29
N THR A 196 -3.29 -10.44 -17.25
CA THR A 196 -3.45 -9.10 -17.82
C THR A 196 -3.33 -9.23 -19.33
N THR A 197 -4.42 -9.01 -20.06
CA THR A 197 -4.43 -9.06 -21.52
C THR A 197 -3.97 -7.75 -22.15
N LYS A 198 -4.12 -6.64 -21.41
CA LYS A 198 -3.62 -5.31 -21.78
C LYS A 198 -3.38 -4.49 -20.53
N MET A 199 -2.27 -3.77 -20.47
CA MET A 199 -1.94 -2.78 -19.44
C MET A 199 -1.24 -1.59 -20.10
N THR A 200 -1.77 -0.38 -19.87
CA THR A 200 -1.10 0.87 -20.21
C THR A 200 -1.05 1.78 -18.98
N TYR A 201 0.08 2.43 -18.77
CA TYR A 201 0.25 3.43 -17.72
C TYR A 201 1.25 4.50 -18.17
N THR A 202 0.83 5.77 -18.14
CA THR A 202 1.62 6.92 -18.63
C THR A 202 1.62 8.05 -17.60
N ASP A 203 2.24 7.81 -16.45
CA ASP A 203 2.42 8.81 -15.39
C ASP A 203 3.70 8.55 -14.60
N SER A 204 4.11 9.49 -13.75
CA SER A 204 5.27 9.39 -12.85
C SER A 204 6.56 8.99 -13.60
N ALA A 205 6.76 9.57 -14.79
CA ALA A 205 7.85 9.25 -15.72
C ALA A 205 7.88 7.79 -16.20
N GLN A 206 6.77 7.07 -16.06
CA GLN A 206 6.60 5.71 -16.57
C GLN A 206 5.81 5.73 -17.89
N ASN A 207 6.12 4.75 -18.75
CA ASN A 207 5.37 4.47 -19.98
C ASN A 207 5.27 2.95 -20.14
N TRP A 208 4.27 2.38 -19.48
CA TRP A 208 4.03 0.93 -19.51
C TRP A 208 3.08 0.54 -20.64
N ASP A 209 3.42 -0.54 -21.33
CA ASP A 209 2.54 -1.23 -22.28
C ASP A 209 2.84 -2.74 -22.17
N TRP A 210 2.01 -3.46 -21.41
CA TRP A 210 2.21 -4.87 -21.10
C TRP A 210 1.03 -5.71 -21.56
N LYS A 211 1.32 -6.97 -21.84
CA LYS A 211 0.32 -8.01 -22.08
C LYS A 211 0.85 -9.36 -21.60
N ASP A 212 -0.05 -10.32 -21.42
CA ASP A 212 0.23 -11.70 -21.01
C ASP A 212 0.99 -11.79 -19.67
N THR A 213 0.72 -10.83 -18.78
CA THR A 213 1.34 -10.74 -17.46
C THR A 213 0.36 -11.18 -16.37
N ASN A 214 0.76 -11.06 -15.10
CA ASN A 214 -0.06 -11.47 -13.97
C ASN A 214 -1.26 -10.54 -13.76
N TYR A 215 -2.40 -11.15 -13.42
CA TYR A 215 -3.59 -10.47 -12.92
C TYR A 215 -4.20 -11.26 -11.76
N MET A 216 -4.68 -10.56 -10.75
CA MET A 216 -5.30 -11.15 -9.57
C MET A 216 -6.58 -10.40 -9.20
N LEU A 217 -7.63 -11.16 -8.87
CA LEU A 217 -8.88 -10.67 -8.31
C LEU A 217 -9.02 -11.17 -6.87
N GLY A 218 -8.90 -10.29 -5.90
CA GLY A 218 -9.10 -10.59 -4.48
C GLY A 218 -10.44 -10.08 -3.96
N THR A 219 -10.85 -10.61 -2.81
CA THR A 219 -11.90 -10.03 -1.97
C THR A 219 -11.34 -9.82 -0.58
N PHE A 220 -11.68 -8.72 0.06
CA PHE A 220 -11.16 -8.41 1.39
C PHE A 220 -12.25 -7.90 2.34
N THR A 221 -12.04 -8.16 3.61
CA THR A 221 -12.70 -7.48 4.73
C THR A 221 -11.63 -7.24 5.78
N VAL A 222 -11.22 -5.99 5.94
CA VAL A 222 -10.08 -5.60 6.76
C VAL A 222 -10.38 -4.38 7.59
N ASP A 223 -9.67 -4.25 8.71
CA ASP A 223 -9.79 -3.12 9.62
C ASP A 223 -8.45 -2.65 10.18
N SER A 224 -8.49 -1.52 10.88
CA SER A 224 -7.31 -0.89 11.48
C SER A 224 -6.58 -1.77 12.51
N ASP A 225 -7.26 -2.68 13.20
CA ASP A 225 -6.63 -3.54 14.20
C ASP A 225 -5.89 -4.71 13.55
N GLN A 226 -6.47 -5.30 12.50
CA GLN A 226 -5.80 -6.32 11.69
C GLN A 226 -4.51 -5.78 11.08
N TYR A 227 -4.54 -4.59 10.47
CA TYR A 227 -3.34 -3.97 9.90
C TYR A 227 -2.30 -3.57 10.94
N LYS A 228 -2.71 -3.08 12.10
CA LYS A 228 -1.79 -2.81 13.21
C LYS A 228 -1.05 -4.08 13.65
N LYS A 229 -1.78 -5.20 13.77
CA LYS A 229 -1.19 -6.51 14.11
C LYS A 229 -0.24 -7.01 13.02
N TYR A 230 -0.66 -6.90 11.76
CA TYR A 230 0.16 -7.30 10.60
C TYR A 230 1.47 -6.50 10.55
N ALA A 231 1.41 -5.17 10.64
CA ALA A 231 2.58 -4.29 10.62
C ALA A 231 3.57 -4.60 11.76
N ALA A 232 3.06 -4.89 12.96
CA ALA A 232 3.91 -5.29 14.08
C ALA A 232 4.62 -6.65 13.82
N GLY A 233 3.92 -7.62 13.24
CA GLY A 233 4.50 -8.91 12.84
C GLY A 233 5.54 -8.77 11.73
N LEU A 234 5.27 -7.93 10.72
CA LEU A 234 6.20 -7.65 9.64
C LEU A 234 7.49 -6.99 10.15
N ALA A 235 7.37 -5.99 11.03
CA ALA A 235 8.54 -5.34 11.64
C ALA A 235 9.41 -6.33 12.43
N GLN A 236 8.80 -7.29 13.13
CA GLN A 236 9.54 -8.35 13.84
C GLN A 236 10.29 -9.29 12.87
N LYS A 237 9.64 -9.67 11.76
CA LYS A 237 10.29 -10.52 10.73
C LYS A 237 11.48 -9.79 10.09
N MET A 238 11.33 -8.53 9.71
CA MET A 238 12.41 -7.72 9.12
C MET A 238 13.60 -7.59 10.08
N ALA A 239 13.35 -7.29 11.35
CA ALA A 239 14.40 -7.19 12.37
C ALA A 239 15.12 -8.53 12.61
N ALA A 240 14.43 -9.66 12.47
CA ALA A 240 15.05 -10.99 12.58
C ALA A 240 15.93 -11.30 11.35
N GLN A 241 15.50 -10.95 10.15
CA GLN A 241 16.29 -11.12 8.92
C GLN A 241 17.57 -10.28 8.93
N GLU A 242 17.49 -8.99 9.29
CA GLU A 242 18.67 -8.13 9.42
C GLU A 242 19.73 -8.69 10.41
N LYS A 243 19.27 -9.29 11.52
CA LYS A 243 20.17 -9.94 12.48
C LYS A 243 20.84 -11.19 11.91
N ALA A 244 20.11 -11.99 11.13
CA ALA A 244 20.66 -13.20 10.50
C ALA A 244 21.73 -12.84 9.46
N GLU A 245 21.44 -11.86 8.57
CA GLU A 245 22.41 -11.41 7.56
C GLU A 245 23.66 -10.73 8.18
N GLY A 246 23.50 -10.03 9.31
CA GLY A 246 24.60 -9.41 10.03
C GLY A 246 25.51 -10.44 10.74
N THR A 247 25.05 -11.64 10.98
CA THR A 247 25.85 -12.75 11.57
C THR A 247 26.60 -13.55 10.51
N GLU A 248 26.10 -13.67 9.28
CA GLU A 248 26.79 -14.37 8.20
C GLU A 248 27.98 -13.58 7.58
N LYS A 249 28.02 -12.26 7.81
CA LYS A 249 29.10 -11.37 7.30
C LYS A 249 30.29 -11.18 8.27
N LYS A 250 30.32 -11.89 9.39
CA LYS A 250 31.42 -11.91 10.36
C LYS A 250 32.12 -13.27 10.36
#